data_ecaab4155642715b882a270c8cf54c62
#
_entry.id   ecaab4155642715b882a270c8cf54c62
#
_cell.length_a   1.000
_cell.length_b   1.000
_cell.length_c   1.000
_cell.angle_alpha   90.00
_cell.angle_beta   90.00
_cell.angle_gamma   90.00
#
_symmetry.space_group_name_H-M   'P 1'
#
loop_
_entity.id
_entity.type
_entity.pdbx_description
1 polymer ?
#
loop_
_entity_poly.entity_id
_entity_poly.type
_entity_poly.pdbx_seq_one_letter_code
_entity_poly.pdbx_strand_id
1 'polypeptide(L)'
;MGNLAVHGVPDNYFKIKESMPFNLGRKPNPFDQQENRKVCELGSAVVEKIFGKDANPIGKEVRVNGVVMKVVGVFHDKGNRGRDSERIYIPDTTYQKVFGNGNRVQTIWVRPTEGADGFAVEKKIIELLQRRHSVSPDDKRAIRSFNMAEPAKMVNGLFLGINAIIWFVGLGTLAAGIVGISNIMIITVKERTREIGIRKALGATPKNIVGT
;
A
#
# COMPACT_ATOMS: atom_id res chain seq x y z
N MET A 1 20.25 25.27 11.02
CA MET A 1 19.17 24.33 11.37
C MET A 1 18.24 24.24 10.17
N GLY A 2 18.09 23.05 9.58
CA GLY A 2 17.19 22.90 8.43
C GLY A 2 15.74 23.13 8.85
N ASN A 3 14.96 23.72 7.95
CA ASN A 3 13.56 24.03 8.16
C ASN A 3 12.77 22.72 8.26
N LEU A 4 12.45 22.24 9.47
CA LEU A 4 11.66 21.06 9.69
C LEU A 4 10.19 21.34 9.37
N ALA A 5 9.57 20.52 8.55
CA ALA A 5 8.17 20.68 8.18
C ALA A 5 7.26 20.32 9.35
N VAL A 6 6.40 21.28 9.74
CA VAL A 6 5.42 21.11 10.82
C VAL A 6 4.03 21.02 10.19
N HIS A 7 3.27 20.02 10.61
CA HIS A 7 1.92 19.79 10.11
C HIS A 7 0.92 19.67 11.26
N GLY A 8 -0.19 20.38 11.16
CA GLY A 8 -1.36 20.17 12.01
C GLY A 8 -2.16 18.99 11.52
N VAL A 9 -2.45 18.03 12.40
CA VAL A 9 -3.20 16.83 12.05
C VAL A 9 -4.31 16.54 13.07
N PRO A 10 -5.47 16.03 12.63
CA PRO A 10 -6.52 15.58 13.54
C PRO A 10 -6.11 14.26 14.22
N ASP A 11 -6.78 13.91 15.30
CA ASP A 11 -6.51 12.72 16.11
C ASP A 11 -6.64 11.40 15.31
N ASN A 12 -7.51 11.39 14.31
CA ASN A 12 -7.75 10.23 13.45
C ASN A 12 -6.78 10.10 12.27
N TYR A 13 -5.87 11.06 12.06
CA TYR A 13 -4.92 11.07 10.94
C TYR A 13 -4.12 9.75 10.84
N PHE A 14 -3.58 9.30 11.97
CA PHE A 14 -2.79 8.06 12.03
C PHE A 14 -3.62 6.77 11.93
N LYS A 15 -4.95 6.86 11.97
CA LYS A 15 -5.85 5.74 11.62
C LYS A 15 -5.99 5.60 10.10
N ILE A 16 -5.93 6.71 9.38
CA ILE A 16 -5.98 6.72 7.90
C ILE A 16 -4.61 6.35 7.35
N LYS A 17 -3.54 6.91 7.91
CA LYS A 17 -2.16 6.70 7.46
C LYS A 17 -1.45 5.63 8.31
N GLU A 18 -1.81 4.38 8.09
CA GLU A 18 -1.30 3.22 8.86
C GLU A 18 0.20 2.93 8.66
N SER A 19 0.82 3.51 7.62
CA SER A 19 2.24 3.34 7.32
C SER A 19 3.20 3.96 8.34
N MET A 20 2.67 4.63 9.37
CA MET A 20 3.43 5.32 10.41
C MET A 20 3.25 4.65 11.79
N PRO A 21 3.92 3.54 12.07
CA PRO A 21 3.92 2.98 13.42
C PRO A 21 4.61 3.91 14.41
N PHE A 22 4.10 3.93 15.64
CA PHE A 22 4.73 4.62 16.76
C PHE A 22 5.69 3.65 17.46
N ASN A 23 6.94 4.06 17.58
CA ASN A 23 7.97 3.28 18.26
C ASN A 23 8.05 3.59 19.75
N LEU A 24 7.77 4.85 20.12
CA LEU A 24 7.81 5.33 21.49
C LEU A 24 6.62 6.26 21.76
N GLY A 25 6.14 6.25 23.00
CA GLY A 25 5.08 7.14 23.44
C GLY A 25 3.70 6.77 22.88
N ARG A 26 2.88 7.79 22.57
CA ARG A 26 1.49 7.62 22.16
C ARG A 26 1.15 8.43 20.92
N LYS A 27 0.07 8.04 20.25
CA LYS A 27 -0.58 8.82 19.19
C LYS A 27 -1.31 10.04 19.79
N PRO A 28 -1.62 11.06 18.95
CA PRO A 28 -2.51 12.14 19.36
C PRO A 28 -3.86 11.57 19.81
N ASN A 29 -4.48 12.21 20.77
CA ASN A 29 -5.79 11.82 21.26
C ASN A 29 -6.80 12.97 21.16
N PRO A 30 -8.11 12.70 21.29
CA PRO A 30 -9.13 13.74 21.20
C PRO A 30 -8.95 14.89 22.21
N PHE A 31 -8.42 14.61 23.41
CA PHE A 31 -8.17 15.65 24.42
C PHE A 31 -7.06 16.62 23.98
N ASP A 32 -6.06 16.15 23.26
CA ASP A 32 -5.01 17.03 22.72
C ASP A 32 -5.59 18.06 21.75
N GLN A 33 -6.63 17.66 20.98
CA GLN A 33 -7.37 18.55 20.09
C GLN A 33 -8.29 19.51 20.84
N GLN A 34 -9.13 18.97 21.72
CA GLN A 34 -10.14 19.76 22.46
C GLN A 34 -9.53 20.84 23.36
N GLU A 35 -8.46 20.49 24.06
CA GLU A 35 -7.77 21.40 24.98
C GLU A 35 -6.66 22.21 24.29
N ASN A 36 -6.43 22.01 22.99
CA ASN A 36 -5.35 22.65 22.24
C ASN A 36 -3.98 22.50 22.92
N ARG A 37 -3.68 21.26 23.35
CA ARG A 37 -2.46 20.98 24.09
C ARG A 37 -1.24 21.25 23.22
N LYS A 38 -0.22 21.85 23.81
CA LYS A 38 1.08 22.08 23.15
C LYS A 38 1.92 20.82 23.19
N VAL A 39 1.48 19.80 22.45
CA VAL A 39 2.16 18.52 22.31
C VAL A 39 2.57 18.30 20.85
N CYS A 40 3.60 17.48 20.65
CA CYS A 40 4.06 17.13 19.31
C CYS A 40 4.48 15.66 19.22
N GLU A 41 4.32 15.11 18.04
CA GLU A 41 4.86 13.82 17.64
C GLU A 41 6.01 14.07 16.66
N LEU A 42 7.15 13.41 16.90
CA LEU A 42 8.34 13.58 16.10
C LEU A 42 8.57 12.36 15.20
N GLY A 43 8.93 12.61 13.97
CA GLY A 43 9.46 11.56 13.11
C GLY A 43 10.85 11.11 13.59
N SER A 44 11.18 9.84 13.38
CA SER A 44 12.43 9.25 13.86
C SER A 44 13.69 9.99 13.39
N ALA A 45 13.70 10.50 12.15
CA ALA A 45 14.82 11.29 11.63
C ALA A 45 14.93 12.67 12.33
N VAL A 46 13.81 13.26 12.78
CA VAL A 46 13.82 14.48 13.57
C VAL A 46 14.42 14.22 14.93
N VAL A 47 14.06 13.10 15.58
CA VAL A 47 14.63 12.72 16.89
C VAL A 47 16.13 12.53 16.78
N GLU A 48 16.61 11.78 15.80
CA GLU A 48 18.04 11.57 15.58
C GLU A 48 18.79 12.90 15.39
N LYS A 49 18.21 13.83 14.66
CA LYS A 49 18.81 15.14 14.36
C LYS A 49 18.87 16.08 15.57
N ILE A 50 17.86 16.04 16.47
CA ILE A 50 17.75 16.96 17.60
C ILE A 50 18.36 16.37 18.86
N PHE A 51 18.12 15.10 19.13
CA PHE A 51 18.48 14.44 20.39
C PHE A 51 19.63 13.43 20.25
N GLY A 52 19.99 13.05 19.02
CA GLY A 52 20.97 11.99 18.73
C GLY A 52 20.33 10.62 18.54
N LYS A 53 21.16 9.66 18.09
CA LYS A 53 20.77 8.27 17.94
C LYS A 53 20.39 7.67 19.30
N ASP A 54 19.36 6.85 19.31
CA ASP A 54 18.89 6.09 20.48
C ASP A 54 18.40 6.94 21.67
N ALA A 55 18.23 8.25 21.48
CA ALA A 55 17.72 9.11 22.53
C ALA A 55 16.21 8.92 22.73
N ASN A 56 15.76 8.88 23.99
CA ASN A 56 14.35 8.94 24.32
C ASN A 56 13.90 10.40 24.48
N PRO A 57 13.13 10.94 23.53
CA PRO A 57 12.66 12.32 23.59
C PRO A 57 11.34 12.48 24.35
N ILE A 58 10.65 11.38 24.73
CA ILE A 58 9.32 11.44 25.34
C ILE A 58 9.35 12.27 26.62
N GLY A 59 8.40 13.21 26.73
CA GLY A 59 8.28 14.11 27.87
C GLY A 59 9.20 15.33 27.82
N LYS A 60 10.22 15.34 26.94
CA LYS A 60 11.09 16.51 26.75
C LYS A 60 10.38 17.61 25.97
N GLU A 61 10.88 18.82 26.09
CA GLU A 61 10.39 19.99 25.39
C GLU A 61 11.22 20.29 24.15
N VAL A 62 10.55 20.64 23.06
CA VAL A 62 11.17 21.10 21.82
C VAL A 62 10.54 22.43 21.41
N ARG A 63 11.36 23.32 20.88
CA ARG A 63 10.88 24.60 20.34
C ARG A 63 10.58 24.45 18.85
N VAL A 64 9.28 24.48 18.51
CA VAL A 64 8.77 24.37 17.15
C VAL A 64 8.31 25.75 16.70
N ASN A 65 8.99 26.36 15.72
CA ASN A 65 8.71 27.70 15.22
C ASN A 65 8.51 28.75 16.35
N GLY A 66 9.37 28.70 17.38
CA GLY A 66 9.33 29.64 18.50
C GLY A 66 8.43 29.21 19.68
N VAL A 67 7.59 28.21 19.51
CA VAL A 67 6.67 27.71 20.56
C VAL A 67 7.22 26.44 21.19
N VAL A 68 7.20 26.40 22.52
CA VAL A 68 7.61 25.22 23.28
C VAL A 68 6.49 24.19 23.26
N MET A 69 6.82 22.97 22.87
CA MET A 69 5.90 21.83 22.78
C MET A 69 6.51 20.61 23.47
N LYS A 70 5.67 19.82 24.14
CA LYS A 70 6.08 18.59 24.80
C LYS A 70 5.99 17.41 23.83
N VAL A 71 7.05 16.63 23.74
CA VAL A 71 7.08 15.42 22.90
C VAL A 71 6.28 14.31 23.56
N VAL A 72 5.25 13.79 22.86
CA VAL A 72 4.38 12.72 23.36
C VAL A 72 4.48 11.43 22.58
N GLY A 73 5.04 11.46 21.38
CA GLY A 73 5.19 10.28 20.53
C GLY A 73 6.33 10.39 19.53
N VAL A 74 6.87 9.25 19.13
CA VAL A 74 7.84 9.11 18.06
C VAL A 74 7.33 8.07 17.07
N PHE A 75 7.25 8.45 15.81
CA PHE A 75 6.82 7.57 14.73
C PHE A 75 7.92 7.35 13.70
N HIS A 76 7.81 6.24 12.98
CA HIS A 76 8.68 5.93 11.85
C HIS A 76 7.83 5.74 10.60
N ASP A 77 8.20 6.37 9.49
CA ASP A 77 7.50 6.22 8.22
C ASP A 77 8.06 5.00 7.46
N LYS A 78 7.23 3.95 7.36
CA LYS A 78 7.52 2.76 6.53
C LYS A 78 7.07 2.92 5.07
N GLY A 79 6.27 3.93 4.79
CA GLY A 79 5.82 4.30 3.45
C GLY A 79 6.65 5.46 2.88
N ASN A 80 6.16 6.08 1.83
CA ASN A 80 6.64 7.35 1.26
C ASN A 80 8.19 7.55 1.27
N ARG A 81 8.96 6.48 1.17
CA ARG A 81 10.43 6.48 1.24
C ARG A 81 11.00 7.13 2.51
N GLY A 82 10.30 7.04 3.64
CA GLY A 82 10.73 7.60 4.91
C GLY A 82 10.59 9.13 5.04
N ARG A 83 10.02 9.83 4.06
CA ARG A 83 9.94 11.31 4.05
C ARG A 83 9.18 11.88 5.23
N ASP A 84 8.18 11.16 5.71
CA ASP A 84 7.41 11.65 6.84
C ASP A 84 8.17 11.50 8.16
N SER A 85 9.22 10.68 8.22
CA SER A 85 10.13 10.61 9.37
C SER A 85 10.90 11.91 9.64
N GLU A 86 10.95 12.84 8.67
CA GLU A 86 11.56 14.16 8.79
C GLU A 86 10.56 15.26 9.22
N ARG A 87 9.34 14.88 9.62
CA ARG A 87 8.25 15.81 9.96
C ARG A 87 7.93 15.82 11.44
N ILE A 88 7.32 16.94 11.84
CA ILE A 88 6.73 17.13 13.17
C ILE A 88 5.22 17.24 12.98
N TYR A 89 4.47 16.44 13.71
CA TYR A 89 3.02 16.54 13.76
C TYR A 89 2.59 17.15 15.10
N ILE A 90 1.56 17.97 15.05
CA ILE A 90 0.92 18.59 16.21
C ILE A 90 -0.59 18.56 16.03
N PRO A 91 -1.40 18.68 17.09
CA PRO A 91 -2.85 18.80 16.96
C PRO A 91 -3.23 19.95 16.02
N ASP A 92 -4.15 19.71 15.06
CA ASP A 92 -4.54 20.72 14.07
C ASP A 92 -5.16 21.96 14.72
N THR A 93 -5.91 21.80 15.79
CA THR A 93 -6.48 22.91 16.57
C THR A 93 -5.38 23.77 17.22
N THR A 94 -4.33 23.13 17.74
CA THR A 94 -3.14 23.83 18.26
C THR A 94 -2.39 24.53 17.14
N TYR A 95 -2.23 23.86 15.98
CA TYR A 95 -1.58 24.44 14.80
C TYR A 95 -2.28 25.73 14.34
N GLN A 96 -3.60 25.68 14.23
CA GLN A 96 -4.40 26.85 13.82
C GLN A 96 -4.28 28.02 14.78
N LYS A 97 -4.33 27.74 16.10
CA LYS A 97 -4.23 28.79 17.14
C LYS A 97 -2.84 29.41 17.24
N VAL A 98 -1.81 28.57 17.13
CA VAL A 98 -0.42 29.00 17.39
C VAL A 98 0.21 29.64 16.16
N PHE A 99 -0.05 29.10 14.96
CA PHE A 99 0.60 29.55 13.72
C PHE A 99 -0.32 30.39 12.83
N GLY A 100 -1.51 30.73 13.30
CA GLY A 100 -2.38 31.69 12.65
C GLY A 100 -2.83 31.30 11.24
N ASN A 101 -2.91 30.01 10.95
CA ASN A 101 -3.25 29.54 9.58
C ASN A 101 -4.72 29.78 9.21
N GLY A 102 -5.46 30.47 10.07
CA GLY A 102 -6.87 30.80 9.88
C GLY A 102 -7.72 29.54 9.67
N ASN A 103 -8.85 29.72 8.98
CA ASN A 103 -9.80 28.63 8.70
C ASN A 103 -9.46 27.93 7.35
N ARG A 104 -8.16 27.62 7.12
CA ARG A 104 -7.68 27.03 5.88
C ARG A 104 -7.29 25.57 6.07
N VAL A 105 -7.84 24.70 5.24
CA VAL A 105 -7.48 23.28 5.14
C VAL A 105 -6.62 23.09 3.88
N GLN A 106 -5.42 22.57 4.06
CA GLN A 106 -4.50 22.36 2.92
C GLN A 106 -4.70 21.00 2.23
N THR A 107 -5.05 19.98 3.01
CA THR A 107 -5.19 18.61 2.50
C THR A 107 -6.32 17.91 3.24
N ILE A 108 -7.15 17.22 2.49
CA ILE A 108 -8.22 16.35 3.02
C ILE A 108 -7.83 14.91 2.72
N TRP A 109 -7.72 14.10 3.76
CA TRP A 109 -7.47 12.68 3.65
C TRP A 109 -8.79 11.92 3.83
N VAL A 110 -9.10 11.07 2.88
CA VAL A 110 -10.33 10.28 2.91
C VAL A 110 -9.99 8.82 2.77
N ARG A 111 -10.55 8.00 3.66
CA ARG A 111 -10.51 6.54 3.56
C ARG A 111 -11.91 6.06 3.20
N PRO A 112 -12.11 5.48 2.01
CA PRO A 112 -13.37 4.85 1.66
C PRO A 112 -13.70 3.70 2.63
N THR A 113 -14.97 3.44 2.83
CA THR A 113 -15.42 2.23 3.53
C THR A 113 -15.07 0.99 2.73
N GLU A 114 -14.98 -0.13 3.39
CA GLU A 114 -14.67 -1.42 2.77
C GLU A 114 -15.72 -1.74 1.69
N GLY A 115 -15.26 -2.13 0.50
CA GLY A 115 -16.12 -2.37 -0.66
C GLY A 115 -16.54 -1.15 -1.48
N ALA A 116 -16.22 0.07 -1.04
CA ALA A 116 -16.54 1.27 -1.83
C ALA A 116 -15.51 1.49 -2.97
N ASP A 117 -16.02 1.88 -4.15
CA ASP A 117 -15.15 2.25 -5.26
C ASP A 117 -14.45 3.59 -4.98
N GLY A 118 -13.11 3.54 -4.83
CA GLY A 118 -12.29 4.72 -4.57
C GLY A 118 -12.40 5.82 -5.64
N PHE A 119 -12.64 5.46 -6.90
CA PHE A 119 -12.82 6.44 -7.99
C PHE A 119 -14.18 7.14 -7.89
N ALA A 120 -15.24 6.40 -7.55
CA ALA A 120 -16.56 6.99 -7.34
C ALA A 120 -16.60 7.93 -6.13
N VAL A 121 -15.87 7.57 -5.05
CA VAL A 121 -15.74 8.42 -3.86
C VAL A 121 -14.95 9.68 -4.19
N GLU A 122 -13.84 9.57 -4.89
CA GLU A 122 -13.03 10.71 -5.33
C GLU A 122 -13.85 11.70 -6.14
N LYS A 123 -14.58 11.22 -7.16
CA LYS A 123 -15.44 12.04 -8.02
C LYS A 123 -16.46 12.82 -7.20
N LYS A 124 -17.15 12.16 -6.26
CA LYS A 124 -18.14 12.81 -5.39
C LYS A 124 -17.53 13.89 -4.51
N ILE A 125 -16.33 13.66 -4.00
CA ILE A 125 -15.62 14.64 -3.16
C ILE A 125 -15.23 15.86 -3.98
N ILE A 126 -14.67 15.66 -5.18
CA ILE A 126 -14.29 16.75 -6.09
C ILE A 126 -15.52 17.58 -6.43
N GLU A 127 -16.62 16.96 -6.83
CA GLU A 127 -17.88 17.65 -7.15
C GLU A 127 -18.45 18.43 -5.96
N LEU A 128 -18.34 17.89 -4.74
CA LEU A 128 -18.76 18.57 -3.52
C LEU A 128 -17.90 19.82 -3.25
N LEU A 129 -16.58 19.69 -3.37
CA LEU A 129 -15.66 20.79 -3.16
C LEU A 129 -15.80 21.87 -4.22
N GLN A 130 -15.97 21.50 -5.49
CA GLN A 130 -16.23 22.44 -6.58
C GLN A 130 -17.48 23.26 -6.31
N ARG A 131 -18.58 22.62 -5.93
CA ARG A 131 -19.82 23.32 -5.57
C ARG A 131 -19.65 24.24 -4.37
N ARG A 132 -18.95 23.78 -3.31
CA ARG A 132 -18.78 24.55 -2.08
C ARG A 132 -17.85 25.76 -2.23
N HIS A 133 -16.89 25.68 -3.14
CA HIS A 133 -15.92 26.74 -3.40
C HIS A 133 -16.18 27.51 -4.69
N SER A 134 -17.34 27.32 -5.34
CA SER A 134 -17.72 27.97 -6.60
C SER A 134 -16.66 27.80 -7.69
N VAL A 135 -16.05 26.62 -7.78
CA VAL A 135 -15.07 26.26 -8.80
C VAL A 135 -15.79 25.68 -10.01
N SER A 136 -15.40 26.10 -11.21
CA SER A 136 -15.94 25.55 -12.46
C SER A 136 -15.68 24.04 -12.55
N PRO A 137 -16.65 23.20 -12.96
CA PRO A 137 -16.43 21.77 -13.19
C PRO A 137 -15.32 21.47 -14.19
N ASP A 138 -15.04 22.38 -15.12
CA ASP A 138 -14.02 22.21 -16.16
C ASP A 138 -12.60 22.56 -15.67
N ASP A 139 -12.46 23.21 -14.51
CA ASP A 139 -11.17 23.55 -13.93
C ASP A 139 -10.56 22.38 -13.15
N LYS A 140 -9.86 21.52 -13.87
CA LYS A 140 -9.13 20.36 -13.30
C LYS A 140 -7.91 20.75 -12.47
N ARG A 141 -7.49 22.03 -12.45
CA ARG A 141 -6.30 22.49 -11.73
C ARG A 141 -6.61 23.02 -10.35
N ALA A 142 -7.84 23.43 -10.10
CA ALA A 142 -8.25 24.02 -8.83
C ALA A 142 -8.20 23.02 -7.67
N ILE A 143 -8.56 21.76 -7.91
CA ILE A 143 -8.53 20.71 -6.91
C ILE A 143 -7.66 19.56 -7.43
N ARG A 144 -6.52 19.35 -6.78
CA ARG A 144 -5.65 18.22 -7.08
C ARG A 144 -6.00 17.06 -6.16
N SER A 145 -6.24 15.90 -6.73
CA SER A 145 -6.44 14.66 -6.00
C SER A 145 -5.32 13.67 -6.28
N PHE A 146 -5.14 12.74 -5.36
CA PHE A 146 -4.27 11.59 -5.53
C PHE A 146 -5.02 10.37 -5.02
N ASN A 147 -5.35 9.45 -5.92
CA ASN A 147 -6.10 8.25 -5.60
C ASN A 147 -5.18 7.03 -5.56
N MET A 148 -5.06 6.41 -4.39
CA MET A 148 -4.25 5.19 -4.22
C MET A 148 -4.82 3.98 -5.00
N ALA A 149 -6.06 4.03 -5.47
CA ALA A 149 -6.63 2.97 -6.30
C ALA A 149 -6.00 2.90 -7.70
N GLU A 150 -5.46 4.00 -8.24
CA GLU A 150 -4.76 3.98 -9.54
C GLU A 150 -3.52 3.09 -9.55
N PRO A 151 -2.51 3.31 -8.67
CA PRO A 151 -1.36 2.42 -8.62
C PRO A 151 -1.74 0.99 -8.25
N ALA A 152 -2.77 0.77 -7.43
CA ALA A 152 -3.26 -0.57 -7.11
C ALA A 152 -3.81 -1.32 -8.34
N LYS A 153 -4.57 -0.64 -9.21
CA LYS A 153 -5.03 -1.22 -10.49
C LYS A 153 -3.88 -1.60 -11.40
N MET A 154 -2.85 -0.75 -11.47
CA MET A 154 -1.66 -1.04 -12.29
C MET A 154 -0.92 -2.30 -11.80
N VAL A 155 -0.74 -2.42 -10.50
CA VAL A 155 -0.11 -3.61 -9.88
C VAL A 155 -0.95 -4.86 -10.13
N ASN A 156 -2.27 -4.80 -9.96
CA ASN A 156 -3.16 -5.93 -10.24
C ASN A 156 -3.12 -6.32 -11.72
N GLY A 157 -3.03 -5.37 -12.64
CA GLY A 157 -2.85 -5.63 -14.07
C GLY A 157 -1.56 -6.38 -14.39
N LEU A 158 -0.46 -6.03 -13.71
CA LEU A 158 0.81 -6.74 -13.84
C LEU A 158 0.70 -8.19 -13.35
N PHE A 159 0.06 -8.42 -12.20
CA PHE A 159 -0.16 -9.79 -11.69
C PHE A 159 -1.02 -10.62 -12.63
N LEU A 160 -2.07 -10.04 -13.24
CA LEU A 160 -2.88 -10.71 -14.26
C LEU A 160 -2.03 -11.10 -15.48
N GLY A 161 -1.17 -10.21 -15.95
CA GLY A 161 -0.25 -10.48 -17.07
C GLY A 161 0.73 -11.61 -16.75
N ILE A 162 1.35 -11.57 -15.56
CA ILE A 162 2.26 -12.62 -15.08
C ILE A 162 1.55 -13.97 -15.01
N ASN A 163 0.35 -14.01 -14.41
CA ASN A 163 -0.45 -15.23 -14.33
C ASN A 163 -0.79 -15.79 -15.72
N ALA A 164 -1.15 -14.95 -16.67
CA ALA A 164 -1.43 -15.40 -18.05
C ALA A 164 -0.19 -16.05 -18.70
N ILE A 165 1.00 -15.48 -18.50
CA ILE A 165 2.25 -16.04 -19.00
C ILE A 165 2.55 -17.40 -18.35
N ILE A 166 2.37 -17.51 -17.03
CA ILE A 166 2.59 -18.77 -16.29
C ILE A 166 1.68 -19.87 -16.84
N TRP A 167 0.39 -19.56 -17.04
CA TRP A 167 -0.55 -20.52 -17.63
C TRP A 167 -0.17 -20.90 -19.05
N PHE A 168 0.22 -19.96 -19.89
CA PHE A 168 0.63 -20.20 -21.27
C PHE A 168 1.86 -21.11 -21.33
N VAL A 169 2.90 -20.81 -20.56
CA VAL A 169 4.12 -21.63 -20.50
C VAL A 169 3.83 -23.00 -19.90
N GLY A 170 3.04 -23.06 -18.81
CA GLY A 170 2.68 -24.32 -18.16
C GLY A 170 1.92 -25.27 -19.09
N LEU A 171 0.91 -24.77 -19.79
CA LEU A 171 0.14 -25.55 -20.76
C LEU A 171 1.01 -25.98 -21.96
N GLY A 172 1.89 -25.08 -22.46
CA GLY A 172 2.82 -25.39 -23.51
C GLY A 172 3.81 -26.51 -23.13
N THR A 173 4.36 -26.45 -21.93
CA THR A 173 5.26 -27.48 -21.40
C THR A 173 4.55 -28.82 -21.23
N LEU A 174 3.32 -28.80 -20.73
CA LEU A 174 2.51 -30.02 -20.62
C LEU A 174 2.24 -30.66 -21.99
N ALA A 175 1.86 -29.86 -22.99
CA ALA A 175 1.64 -30.33 -24.35
C ALA A 175 2.91 -30.93 -24.96
N ALA A 176 4.05 -30.25 -24.78
CA ALA A 176 5.34 -30.78 -25.25
C ALA A 176 5.71 -32.11 -24.58
N GLY A 177 5.46 -32.23 -23.27
CA GLY A 177 5.65 -33.47 -22.51
C GLY A 177 4.79 -34.63 -23.05
N ILE A 178 3.51 -34.35 -23.32
CA ILE A 178 2.60 -35.36 -23.93
C ILE A 178 3.11 -35.83 -25.27
N VAL A 179 3.53 -34.92 -26.15
CA VAL A 179 4.07 -35.25 -27.46
C VAL A 179 5.34 -36.08 -27.32
N GLY A 180 6.25 -35.71 -26.41
CA GLY A 180 7.48 -36.46 -26.15
C GLY A 180 7.21 -37.90 -25.68
N ILE A 181 6.33 -38.08 -24.72
CA ILE A 181 5.94 -39.40 -24.20
C ILE A 181 5.25 -40.23 -25.31
N SER A 182 4.34 -39.60 -26.06
CA SER A 182 3.66 -40.27 -27.19
C SER A 182 4.62 -40.77 -28.23
N ASN A 183 5.64 -39.98 -28.59
CA ASN A 183 6.66 -40.38 -29.57
C ASN A 183 7.48 -41.60 -29.12
N ILE A 184 7.92 -41.60 -27.84
CA ILE A 184 8.62 -42.73 -27.23
C ILE A 184 7.72 -43.98 -27.24
N MET A 185 6.46 -43.81 -26.87
CA MET A 185 5.50 -44.92 -26.78
C MET A 185 5.23 -45.54 -28.17
N ILE A 186 5.13 -44.73 -29.23
CA ILE A 186 4.97 -45.20 -30.62
C ILE A 186 6.18 -46.04 -31.05
N ILE A 187 7.41 -45.62 -30.72
CA ILE A 187 8.64 -46.34 -31.03
C ILE A 187 8.62 -47.70 -30.31
N THR A 188 8.36 -47.70 -29.01
CA THR A 188 8.33 -48.93 -28.18
C THR A 188 7.29 -49.92 -28.68
N VAL A 189 6.11 -49.45 -29.09
CA VAL A 189 5.05 -50.30 -29.64
C VAL A 189 5.48 -50.87 -30.99
N LYS A 190 6.13 -50.09 -31.87
CA LYS A 190 6.67 -50.58 -33.15
C LYS A 190 7.72 -51.68 -32.95
N GLU A 191 8.65 -51.51 -32.03
CA GLU A 191 9.67 -52.51 -31.68
C GLU A 191 9.07 -53.84 -31.20
N ARG A 192 7.99 -53.75 -30.40
CA ARG A 192 7.29 -54.92 -29.81
C ARG A 192 6.13 -55.45 -30.68
N THR A 193 5.89 -54.88 -31.84
CA THR A 193 4.74 -55.26 -32.71
C THR A 193 4.72 -56.74 -33.03
N ARG A 194 5.90 -57.34 -33.29
CA ARG A 194 6.01 -58.78 -33.58
C ARG A 194 5.63 -59.65 -32.38
N GLU A 195 6.06 -59.30 -31.22
CA GLU A 195 5.76 -59.99 -29.96
C GLU A 195 4.26 -59.92 -29.64
N ILE A 196 3.67 -58.72 -29.74
CA ILE A 196 2.25 -58.46 -29.57
C ILE A 196 1.43 -59.29 -30.58
N GLY A 197 1.86 -59.34 -31.82
CA GLY A 197 1.22 -60.14 -32.90
C GLY A 197 1.20 -61.64 -32.57
N ILE A 198 2.30 -62.20 -32.07
CA ILE A 198 2.39 -63.64 -31.66
C ILE A 198 1.48 -63.91 -30.48
N ARG A 199 1.49 -63.06 -29.45
CA ARG A 199 0.61 -63.23 -28.27
C ARG A 199 -0.88 -63.16 -28.63
N LYS A 200 -1.23 -62.23 -29.56
CA LYS A 200 -2.60 -62.13 -30.06
C LYS A 200 -3.04 -63.35 -30.87
N ALA A 201 -2.14 -63.91 -31.69
CA ALA A 201 -2.42 -65.17 -32.44
C ALA A 201 -2.60 -66.40 -31.52
N LEU A 202 -1.95 -66.38 -30.33
CA LEU A 202 -2.11 -67.39 -29.29
C LEU A 202 -3.33 -67.15 -28.36
N GLY A 203 -4.20 -66.18 -28.70
CA GLY A 203 -5.47 -65.94 -27.99
C GLY A 203 -5.38 -65.00 -26.78
N ALA A 204 -4.30 -64.22 -26.62
CA ALA A 204 -4.21 -63.27 -25.53
C ALA A 204 -5.24 -62.14 -25.66
N THR A 205 -5.93 -61.83 -24.56
CA THR A 205 -6.92 -60.75 -24.50
C THR A 205 -6.22 -59.38 -24.50
N PRO A 206 -6.88 -58.28 -24.96
CA PRO A 206 -6.29 -56.93 -24.96
C PRO A 206 -5.79 -56.48 -23.58
N LYS A 207 -6.47 -56.91 -22.49
CA LYS A 207 -6.04 -56.58 -21.12
C LYS A 207 -4.71 -57.22 -20.75
N ASN A 208 -4.45 -58.46 -21.22
CA ASN A 208 -3.18 -59.15 -20.96
C ASN A 208 -2.01 -58.62 -21.79
N ILE A 209 -2.29 -57.89 -22.88
CA ILE A 209 -1.26 -57.27 -23.73
C ILE A 209 -0.86 -55.88 -23.19
N VAL A 210 -1.81 -55.13 -22.65
CA VAL A 210 -1.58 -53.74 -22.12
C VAL A 210 -1.02 -53.79 -20.69
N GLY A 211 -1.23 -54.85 -19.93
CA GLY A 211 -0.82 -54.95 -18.51
C GLY A 211 0.60 -55.53 -18.28
N THR A 212 1.38 -55.72 -19.34
CA THR A 212 2.78 -56.15 -19.28
C THR A 212 3.69 -55.09 -19.80
#